data_b6b1dafada04310a6f9fea1a8681df6f
#
_entry.id   b6b1dafada04310a6f9fea1a8681df6f
#
_cell.length_a   1.000
_cell.length_b   1.000
_cell.length_c   1.000
_cell.angle_alpha   90.00
_cell.angle_beta   90.00
_cell.angle_gamma   90.00
#
_symmetry.space_group_name_H-M   'P 1'
#
loop_
_entity.id
_entity.type
_entity.pdbx_description
1 polymer ?
#
loop_
_entity_poly.entity_id
_entity_poly.type
_entity_poly.pdbx_seq_one_letter_code
_entity_poly.pdbx_strand_id
1 'polypeptide(L)'
;MGIKRKRYQFKKQFIKTIERKSIEKMIALTRKDYLSECLYVDPLKEGDRLFNESSDMSDSFFNRSKNNNEVVMPEAYINTALWLLDLIKLSNNNIVKDGYIYPALYCFRHYLELIMKDSIHYFKLNRGEILSDELGYERNHYLLELWELLKTYLGNNSEMNMINKLIEELNDLDKGSTQYRYPFNNKDNRIVEYTTPPILIDVYILKERMMQLYHYFEGINHLSRIKK
;
A
#
# COMPACT_ATOMS: atom_id res chain seq x y z
N MET A 1 23.89 7.89 -27.22
CA MET A 1 22.55 7.88 -26.61
C MET A 1 21.81 6.54 -26.72
N GLY A 2 22.16 5.64 -27.65
CA GLY A 2 21.43 4.38 -27.91
C GLY A 2 21.63 3.25 -26.89
N ILE A 3 22.79 3.12 -26.25
CA ILE A 3 23.13 1.97 -25.40
C ILE A 3 22.43 2.03 -24.03
N LYS A 4 22.26 3.22 -23.44
CA LYS A 4 21.53 3.39 -22.17
C LYS A 4 20.03 3.08 -22.31
N ARG A 5 19.41 3.43 -23.44
CA ARG A 5 18.00 3.15 -23.75
C ARG A 5 17.71 1.66 -23.93
N LYS A 6 18.63 0.92 -24.62
CA LYS A 6 18.52 -0.54 -24.80
C LYS A 6 18.66 -1.30 -23.47
N ARG A 7 19.60 -0.90 -22.58
CA ARG A 7 19.76 -1.51 -21.25
C ARG A 7 18.54 -1.28 -20.36
N TYR A 8 17.92 -0.10 -20.41
CA TYR A 8 16.70 0.21 -19.65
C TYR A 8 15.51 -0.61 -20.13
N GLN A 9 15.34 -0.74 -21.45
CA GLN A 9 14.27 -1.58 -22.02
C GLN A 9 14.48 -3.07 -21.73
N PHE A 10 15.70 -3.57 -21.77
CA PHE A 10 16.02 -4.96 -21.43
C PHE A 10 15.74 -5.24 -19.94
N LYS A 11 16.13 -4.34 -19.03
CA LYS A 11 15.86 -4.46 -17.61
C LYS A 11 14.36 -4.43 -17.30
N LYS A 12 13.60 -3.55 -17.98
CA LYS A 12 12.14 -3.45 -17.86
C LYS A 12 11.43 -4.71 -18.38
N GLN A 13 11.92 -5.32 -19.45
CA GLN A 13 11.37 -6.53 -20.02
C GLN A 13 11.71 -7.78 -19.19
N PHE A 14 12.90 -7.82 -18.60
CA PHE A 14 13.35 -8.89 -17.71
C PHE A 14 12.56 -8.88 -16.39
N ILE A 15 12.37 -7.71 -15.76
CA ILE A 15 11.54 -7.55 -14.55
C ILE A 15 10.10 -7.98 -14.85
N LYS A 16 9.48 -7.51 -15.95
CA LYS A 16 8.14 -7.95 -16.36
C LYS A 16 8.02 -9.46 -16.54
N THR A 17 9.06 -10.11 -17.02
CA THR A 17 9.06 -11.57 -17.25
C THR A 17 9.15 -12.33 -15.93
N ILE A 18 9.95 -11.84 -14.97
CA ILE A 18 10.04 -12.42 -13.60
C ILE A 18 8.73 -12.23 -12.86
N GLU A 19 8.18 -11.01 -12.87
CA GLU A 19 6.88 -10.69 -12.25
C GLU A 19 5.78 -11.58 -12.81
N ARG A 20 5.68 -11.71 -14.13
CA ARG A 20 4.68 -12.54 -14.78
C ARG A 20 4.80 -14.02 -14.39
N LYS A 21 6.01 -14.60 -14.38
CA LYS A 21 6.23 -15.98 -13.94
C LYS A 21 5.91 -16.19 -12.47
N SER A 22 6.24 -15.23 -11.60
CA SER A 22 5.90 -15.30 -10.18
C SER A 22 4.40 -15.24 -9.95
N ILE A 23 3.70 -14.36 -10.68
CA ILE A 23 2.26 -14.23 -10.62
C ILE A 23 1.57 -15.47 -11.21
N GLU A 24 2.05 -15.99 -12.34
CA GLU A 24 1.54 -17.25 -12.92
C GLU A 24 1.72 -18.43 -11.96
N LYS A 25 2.83 -18.48 -11.21
CA LYS A 25 3.06 -19.46 -10.16
C LYS A 25 2.12 -19.27 -8.97
N MET A 26 1.89 -18.04 -8.54
CA MET A 26 0.89 -17.72 -7.49
C MET A 26 -0.52 -18.12 -7.93
N ILE A 27 -0.91 -17.86 -9.19
CA ILE A 27 -2.21 -18.24 -9.73
C ILE A 27 -2.34 -19.76 -9.82
N ALA A 28 -1.28 -20.45 -10.22
CA ALA A 28 -1.27 -21.92 -10.23
C ALA A 28 -1.43 -22.49 -8.80
N LEU A 29 -0.86 -21.82 -7.79
CA LEU A 29 -1.04 -22.14 -6.37
C LEU A 29 -2.46 -21.84 -5.88
N THR A 30 -3.09 -20.74 -6.35
CA THR A 30 -4.48 -20.41 -5.98
C THR A 30 -5.53 -21.26 -6.73
N ARG A 31 -5.17 -21.88 -7.85
CA ARG A 31 -6.06 -22.82 -8.58
C ARG A 31 -6.10 -24.21 -8.00
N LYS A 32 -5.04 -24.66 -7.36
CA LYS A 32 -5.09 -25.80 -6.47
C LYS A 32 -5.61 -25.31 -5.13
N ASP A 33 -6.58 -25.97 -4.57
CA ASP A 33 -7.08 -25.72 -3.22
C ASP A 33 -5.92 -25.55 -2.25
N TYR A 34 -5.35 -24.32 -2.20
CA TYR A 34 -4.23 -23.99 -1.33
C TYR A 34 -4.57 -24.35 0.12
N LEU A 35 -5.85 -24.21 0.47
CA LEU A 35 -6.37 -24.65 1.74
C LEU A 35 -6.41 -26.19 1.86
N SER A 36 -6.58 -26.96 0.78
CA SER A 36 -6.60 -28.42 0.85
C SER A 36 -5.20 -29.03 0.99
N GLU A 37 -4.17 -28.39 0.44
CA GLU A 37 -2.77 -28.80 0.68
C GLU A 37 -2.26 -28.36 2.07
N CYS A 38 -2.85 -27.32 2.66
CA CYS A 38 -2.57 -26.86 4.03
C CYS A 38 -3.35 -27.64 5.11
N LEU A 39 -4.26 -28.54 4.74
CA LEU A 39 -5.09 -29.29 5.69
C LEU A 39 -4.35 -30.36 6.51
N TYR A 40 -3.10 -30.67 6.19
CA TYR A 40 -2.25 -31.53 6.97
C TYR A 40 -1.25 -30.74 7.82
N VAL A 41 -1.79 -29.91 8.70
CA VAL A 41 -0.99 -29.30 9.76
C VAL A 41 -1.26 -30.05 11.05
N ASP A 42 -0.21 -30.47 11.73
CA ASP A 42 -0.33 -31.06 13.05
C ASP A 42 -1.11 -30.16 13.99
N PRO A 43 -2.00 -30.68 14.84
CA PRO A 43 -2.67 -29.86 15.85
C PRO A 43 -1.65 -29.14 16.73
N LEU A 44 -2.01 -27.94 17.17
CA LEU A 44 -1.21 -27.16 18.12
C LEU A 44 -0.94 -27.98 19.39
N LYS A 45 0.28 -27.92 19.88
CA LYS A 45 0.76 -28.54 21.09
C LYS A 45 1.06 -27.50 22.16
N GLU A 46 0.99 -27.88 23.42
CA GLU A 46 1.42 -27.02 24.52
C GLU A 46 2.88 -26.62 24.32
N GLY A 47 3.14 -25.30 24.37
CA GLY A 47 4.47 -24.73 24.14
C GLY A 47 4.72 -24.24 22.70
N ASP A 48 3.81 -24.52 21.74
CA ASP A 48 3.94 -23.96 20.40
C ASP A 48 3.86 -22.44 20.43
N ARG A 49 4.71 -21.80 19.66
CA ARG A 49 4.81 -20.33 19.57
C ARG A 49 4.60 -19.87 18.12
N LEU A 50 3.90 -18.77 17.95
CA LEU A 50 3.68 -18.17 16.63
C LEU A 50 5.00 -17.65 16.02
N PHE A 51 5.88 -17.09 16.84
CA PHE A 51 7.18 -16.56 16.41
C PHE A 51 8.30 -17.38 17.06
N ASN A 52 9.06 -18.09 16.22
CA ASN A 52 10.27 -18.77 16.61
C ASN A 52 11.48 -18.05 15.99
N GLU A 53 12.58 -18.00 16.74
CA GLU A 53 13.83 -17.49 16.20
C GLU A 53 14.39 -18.44 15.13
N SER A 54 14.79 -17.88 14.00
CA SER A 54 15.45 -18.59 12.94
C SER A 54 16.96 -18.34 12.95
N SER A 55 17.74 -19.36 12.67
CA SER A 55 19.19 -19.24 12.42
C SER A 55 19.49 -18.99 10.94
N ASP A 56 18.49 -19.09 10.05
CA ASP A 56 18.65 -18.84 8.63
C ASP A 56 18.56 -17.33 8.34
N MET A 57 19.66 -16.74 7.90
CA MET A 57 19.74 -15.33 7.56
C MET A 57 18.95 -14.96 6.31
N SER A 58 18.42 -15.92 5.55
CA SER A 58 17.50 -15.71 4.43
C SER A 58 16.04 -15.50 4.88
N ASP A 59 15.72 -15.81 6.13
CA ASP A 59 14.40 -15.59 6.70
C ASP A 59 14.11 -14.11 6.94
N SER A 60 12.84 -13.80 7.12
CA SER A 60 12.37 -12.44 7.33
C SER A 60 12.71 -11.91 8.72
N PHE A 61 13.17 -10.68 8.77
CA PHE A 61 13.39 -9.97 10.03
C PHE A 61 12.26 -8.98 10.30
N PHE A 62 11.69 -9.06 11.47
CA PHE A 62 10.83 -8.00 12.01
C PHE A 62 11.68 -6.95 12.70
N ASN A 63 11.50 -5.67 12.36
CA ASN A 63 12.28 -4.53 12.89
C ASN A 63 13.81 -4.63 12.69
N ARG A 64 14.27 -5.18 11.56
CA ARG A 64 15.70 -5.30 11.24
C ARG A 64 16.46 -3.98 11.37
N SER A 65 15.83 -2.88 10.99
CA SER A 65 16.41 -1.55 11.10
C SER A 65 15.35 -0.56 11.55
N LYS A 66 15.45 -0.10 12.79
CA LYS A 66 14.55 0.92 13.34
C LYS A 66 14.54 2.21 12.51
N ASN A 67 15.66 2.51 11.84
CA ASN A 67 15.84 3.76 11.09
C ASN A 67 15.37 3.69 9.63
N ASN A 68 14.97 2.51 9.11
CA ASN A 68 14.53 2.35 7.72
C ASN A 68 13.06 1.94 7.57
N ASN A 69 12.33 1.74 8.67
CA ASN A 69 10.93 1.33 8.60
C ASN A 69 10.06 2.37 7.88
N GLU A 70 10.40 3.65 7.97
CA GLU A 70 9.72 4.76 7.27
C GLU A 70 9.83 4.66 5.73
N VAL A 71 10.85 3.97 5.21
CA VAL A 71 11.01 3.74 3.77
C VAL A 71 10.47 2.37 3.37
N VAL A 72 10.80 1.34 4.15
CA VAL A 72 10.49 -0.06 3.80
C VAL A 72 9.00 -0.37 3.91
N MET A 73 8.32 0.20 4.91
CA MET A 73 6.89 -0.09 5.12
C MET A 73 6.00 0.48 4.01
N PRO A 74 6.08 1.78 3.63
CA PRO A 74 5.29 2.31 2.53
C PRO A 74 5.50 1.52 1.24
N GLU A 75 6.76 1.22 0.89
CA GLU A 75 7.12 0.46 -0.30
C GLU A 75 6.52 -0.96 -0.29
N ALA A 76 6.53 -1.63 0.85
CA ALA A 76 5.92 -2.96 0.99
C ALA A 76 4.39 -2.92 0.78
N TYR A 77 3.71 -1.89 1.31
CA TYR A 77 2.26 -1.74 1.15
C TYR A 77 1.86 -1.44 -0.29
N ILE A 78 2.55 -0.53 -0.99
CA ILE A 78 2.22 -0.25 -2.40
C ILE A 78 2.50 -1.44 -3.29
N ASN A 79 3.61 -2.14 -3.12
CA ASN A 79 3.93 -3.34 -3.88
C ASN A 79 2.89 -4.44 -3.65
N THR A 80 2.46 -4.64 -2.40
CA THR A 80 1.39 -5.59 -2.07
C THR A 80 0.09 -5.25 -2.78
N ALA A 81 -0.32 -3.96 -2.75
CA ALA A 81 -1.52 -3.50 -3.45
C ALA A 81 -1.45 -3.80 -4.96
N LEU A 82 -0.34 -3.47 -5.61
CA LEU A 82 -0.16 -3.69 -7.05
C LEU A 82 -0.13 -5.18 -7.42
N TRP A 83 0.48 -6.03 -6.58
CA TRP A 83 0.48 -7.49 -6.79
C TRP A 83 -0.92 -8.08 -6.66
N LEU A 84 -1.71 -7.66 -5.68
CA LEU A 84 -3.10 -8.09 -5.53
C LEU A 84 -3.95 -7.70 -6.74
N LEU A 85 -3.77 -6.50 -7.30
CA LEU A 85 -4.46 -6.10 -8.53
C LEU A 85 -4.03 -6.96 -9.73
N ASP A 86 -2.77 -7.35 -9.84
CA ASP A 86 -2.32 -8.27 -10.90
C ASP A 86 -2.93 -9.67 -10.72
N LEU A 87 -3.04 -10.15 -9.49
CA LEU A 87 -3.72 -11.40 -9.18
C LEU A 87 -5.21 -11.37 -9.59
N ILE A 88 -5.92 -10.28 -9.25
CA ILE A 88 -7.31 -10.05 -9.65
C ILE A 88 -7.46 -10.08 -11.18
N LYS A 89 -6.58 -9.38 -11.90
CA LYS A 89 -6.59 -9.31 -13.37
C LYS A 89 -6.41 -10.67 -14.05
N LEU A 90 -5.57 -11.51 -13.47
CA LEU A 90 -5.22 -12.80 -14.03
C LEU A 90 -6.17 -13.92 -13.59
N SER A 91 -6.96 -13.69 -12.56
CA SER A 91 -7.91 -14.67 -12.03
C SER A 91 -9.19 -14.73 -12.87
N ASN A 92 -9.70 -15.94 -13.10
CA ASN A 92 -11.05 -16.19 -13.63
C ASN A 92 -12.05 -16.50 -12.50
N ASN A 93 -11.62 -16.48 -11.23
CA ASN A 93 -12.44 -16.77 -10.07
C ASN A 93 -13.00 -15.48 -9.47
N ASN A 94 -14.31 -15.32 -9.42
CA ASN A 94 -14.96 -14.13 -8.87
C ASN A 94 -14.70 -13.98 -7.36
N ILE A 95 -14.57 -15.05 -6.60
CA ILE A 95 -14.21 -14.98 -5.17
C ILE A 95 -12.84 -14.32 -4.99
N VAL A 96 -11.88 -14.63 -5.87
CA VAL A 96 -10.58 -13.97 -5.88
C VAL A 96 -10.72 -12.50 -6.25
N LYS A 97 -11.46 -12.19 -7.32
CA LYS A 97 -11.63 -10.81 -7.78
C LYS A 97 -12.30 -9.94 -6.72
N ASP A 98 -13.44 -10.39 -6.20
CA ASP A 98 -14.26 -9.61 -5.26
C ASP A 98 -13.66 -9.60 -3.85
N GLY A 99 -12.90 -10.64 -3.48
CA GLY A 99 -12.27 -10.73 -2.16
C GLY A 99 -10.95 -9.95 -2.05
N TYR A 100 -10.06 -10.07 -3.05
CA TYR A 100 -8.73 -9.44 -2.97
C TYR A 100 -8.72 -7.94 -3.26
N ILE A 101 -9.82 -7.38 -3.78
CA ILE A 101 -9.93 -5.93 -3.96
C ILE A 101 -9.87 -5.17 -2.63
N TYR A 102 -10.44 -5.71 -1.56
CA TYR A 102 -10.42 -5.08 -0.22
C TYR A 102 -9.01 -4.92 0.33
N PRO A 103 -8.20 -5.98 0.46
CA PRO A 103 -6.82 -5.84 0.93
C PRO A 103 -5.94 -5.01 -0.04
N ALA A 104 -6.21 -5.02 -1.35
CA ALA A 104 -5.50 -4.16 -2.29
C ALA A 104 -5.75 -2.67 -2.01
N LEU A 105 -7.02 -2.28 -1.84
CA LEU A 105 -7.40 -0.91 -1.51
C LEU A 105 -6.91 -0.50 -0.11
N TYR A 106 -6.97 -1.41 0.88
CA TYR A 106 -6.43 -1.16 2.21
C TYR A 106 -4.92 -0.88 2.17
N CYS A 107 -4.15 -1.74 1.52
CA CYS A 107 -2.70 -1.56 1.39
C CYS A 107 -2.36 -0.24 0.68
N PHE A 108 -3.08 0.10 -0.39
CA PHE A 108 -2.86 1.35 -1.11
C PHE A 108 -3.20 2.57 -0.25
N ARG A 109 -4.34 2.57 0.42
CA ARG A 109 -4.72 3.65 1.33
C ARG A 109 -3.70 3.85 2.44
N HIS A 110 -3.23 2.74 3.01
CA HIS A 110 -2.24 2.78 4.08
C HIS A 110 -0.87 3.29 3.58
N TYR A 111 -0.47 2.91 2.35
CA TYR A 111 0.68 3.51 1.69
C TYR A 111 0.57 5.04 1.63
N LEU A 112 -0.56 5.57 1.13
CA LEU A 112 -0.78 7.02 1.02
C LEU A 112 -0.72 7.72 2.39
N GLU A 113 -1.30 7.12 3.41
CA GLU A 113 -1.22 7.63 4.77
C GLU A 113 0.23 7.73 5.26
N LEU A 114 1.01 6.66 5.09
CA LEU A 114 2.40 6.61 5.53
C LEU A 114 3.28 7.62 4.80
N ILE A 115 3.18 7.68 3.46
CA ILE A 115 4.02 8.57 2.64
C ILE A 115 3.69 10.05 2.89
N MET A 116 2.41 10.40 3.13
CA MET A 116 2.03 11.75 3.51
C MET A 116 2.56 12.14 4.89
N LYS A 117 2.44 11.26 5.88
CA LYS A 117 2.97 11.49 7.23
C LYS A 117 4.47 11.70 7.23
N ASP A 118 5.18 10.87 6.48
CA ASP A 118 6.62 10.97 6.32
C ASP A 118 7.02 12.29 5.65
N SER A 119 6.37 12.66 4.56
CA SER A 119 6.61 13.92 3.86
C SER A 119 6.33 15.14 4.75
N ILE A 120 5.23 15.15 5.51
CA ILE A 120 4.89 16.22 6.46
C ILE A 120 5.98 16.33 7.53
N HIS A 121 6.43 15.21 8.09
CA HIS A 121 7.48 15.17 9.10
C HIS A 121 8.76 15.86 8.59
N TYR A 122 9.25 15.50 7.39
CA TYR A 122 10.46 16.11 6.84
C TYR A 122 10.27 17.58 6.46
N PHE A 123 9.10 18.01 5.98
CA PHE A 123 8.83 19.42 5.77
C PHE A 123 8.84 20.21 7.08
N LYS A 124 8.27 19.68 8.16
CA LYS A 124 8.32 20.29 9.50
C LYS A 124 9.76 20.41 10.02
N LEU A 125 10.56 19.35 9.89
CA LEU A 125 12.00 19.38 10.23
C LEU A 125 12.73 20.47 9.47
N ASN A 126 12.55 20.55 8.18
CA ASN A 126 13.23 21.53 7.33
C ASN A 126 12.82 22.99 7.61
N ARG A 127 11.62 23.20 8.17
CA ARG A 127 11.13 24.52 8.62
C ARG A 127 11.49 24.83 10.08
N GLY A 128 12.11 23.90 10.79
CA GLY A 128 12.42 24.07 12.22
C GLY A 128 11.16 24.04 13.11
N GLU A 129 10.06 23.47 12.64
CA GLU A 129 8.82 23.33 13.41
C GLU A 129 8.88 22.21 14.44
N ILE A 130 9.81 21.26 14.28
CA ILE A 130 10.12 20.18 15.21
C ILE A 130 11.63 20.01 15.33
N LEU A 131 12.10 19.48 16.47
CA LEU A 131 13.49 19.12 16.67
C LEU A 131 13.78 17.73 16.06
N SER A 132 15.02 17.48 15.66
CA SER A 132 15.42 16.25 14.97
C SER A 132 15.28 14.98 15.82
N ASP A 133 15.20 15.11 17.14
CA ASP A 133 15.01 14.04 18.11
C ASP A 133 13.54 13.82 18.53
N GLU A 134 12.63 14.68 18.06
CA GLU A 134 11.21 14.53 18.26
C GLU A 134 10.57 13.67 17.17
N LEU A 135 9.69 12.73 17.59
CA LEU A 135 8.83 11.97 16.67
C LEU A 135 7.65 12.84 16.23
N GLY A 136 7.90 13.84 15.39
CA GLY A 136 6.89 14.78 14.90
C GLY A 136 5.89 14.19 13.88
N TYR A 137 5.60 12.89 13.97
CA TYR A 137 4.66 12.22 13.09
C TYR A 137 3.21 12.57 13.44
N GLU A 138 2.40 12.77 12.40
CA GLU A 138 0.97 12.99 12.56
C GLU A 138 0.28 11.75 13.14
N ARG A 139 -0.53 11.97 14.19
CA ARG A 139 -1.33 10.90 14.81
C ARG A 139 -2.64 10.63 14.08
N ASN A 140 -3.04 11.55 13.22
CA ASN A 140 -4.25 11.49 12.43
C ASN A 140 -4.19 10.36 11.38
N HIS A 141 -5.32 9.70 11.14
CA HIS A 141 -5.49 8.64 10.15
C HIS A 141 -6.45 9.03 9.02
N TYR A 142 -6.99 10.24 9.04
CA TYR A 142 -7.90 10.74 8.03
C TYR A 142 -7.13 11.26 6.82
N LEU A 143 -7.30 10.57 5.69
CA LEU A 143 -6.51 10.80 4.49
C LEU A 143 -6.64 12.21 3.94
N LEU A 144 -7.87 12.75 3.94
CA LEU A 144 -8.12 14.14 3.50
C LEU A 144 -7.43 15.16 4.39
N GLU A 145 -7.47 14.98 5.70
CA GLU A 145 -6.83 15.92 6.63
C GLU A 145 -5.30 15.91 6.48
N LEU A 146 -4.72 14.72 6.27
CA LEU A 146 -3.29 14.61 5.96
C LEU A 146 -2.94 15.28 4.64
N TRP A 147 -3.79 15.11 3.61
CA TRP A 147 -3.59 15.75 2.33
C TRP A 147 -3.71 17.27 2.42
N GLU A 148 -4.74 17.80 3.11
CA GLU A 148 -4.90 19.24 3.33
C GLU A 148 -3.68 19.82 4.06
N LEU A 149 -3.19 19.13 5.10
CA LEU A 149 -1.99 19.56 5.81
C LEU A 149 -0.76 19.54 4.89
N LEU A 150 -0.56 18.46 4.13
CA LEU A 150 0.58 18.34 3.20
C LEU A 150 0.57 19.46 2.15
N LYS A 151 -0.61 19.82 1.62
CA LYS A 151 -0.75 20.94 0.66
C LYS A 151 -0.22 22.26 1.18
N THR A 152 -0.23 22.52 2.49
CA THR A 152 0.32 23.76 3.07
C THR A 152 1.84 23.89 2.90
N TYR A 153 2.53 22.79 2.65
CA TYR A 153 3.97 22.76 2.39
C TYR A 153 4.31 22.83 0.90
N LEU A 154 3.34 22.53 0.03
CA LEU A 154 3.50 22.49 -1.41
C LEU A 154 3.09 23.83 -2.03
N GLY A 155 3.77 24.25 -3.09
CA GLY A 155 3.29 25.37 -3.91
C GLY A 155 2.10 24.94 -4.77
N ASN A 156 1.27 25.87 -5.18
CA ASN A 156 0.16 25.60 -6.10
C ASN A 156 0.68 25.08 -7.45
N ASN A 157 0.17 23.95 -7.89
CA ASN A 157 0.40 23.40 -9.22
C ASN A 157 -0.92 22.89 -9.84
N SER A 158 -0.94 22.78 -11.17
CA SER A 158 -2.13 22.34 -11.91
C SER A 158 -2.54 20.90 -11.61
N GLU A 159 -1.60 20.05 -11.18
CA GLU A 159 -1.86 18.62 -10.89
C GLU A 159 -2.61 18.44 -9.57
N MET A 160 -2.48 19.38 -8.61
CA MET A 160 -3.14 19.28 -7.29
C MET A 160 -4.64 19.05 -7.38
N ASN A 161 -5.32 19.69 -8.33
CA ASN A 161 -6.78 19.55 -8.49
C ASN A 161 -7.16 18.11 -8.90
N MET A 162 -6.32 17.46 -9.70
CA MET A 162 -6.55 16.07 -10.11
C MET A 162 -6.25 15.12 -8.94
N ILE A 163 -5.13 15.34 -8.25
CA ILE A 163 -4.77 14.55 -7.06
C ILE A 163 -5.84 14.67 -5.98
N ASN A 164 -6.33 15.90 -5.73
CA ASN A 164 -7.39 16.16 -4.76
C ASN A 164 -8.63 15.28 -5.02
N LYS A 165 -9.12 15.26 -6.27
CA LYS A 165 -10.26 14.42 -6.65
C LYS A 165 -10.03 12.93 -6.40
N LEU A 166 -8.83 12.41 -6.70
CA LEU A 166 -8.52 10.99 -6.48
C LEU A 166 -8.44 10.64 -4.98
N ILE A 167 -7.92 11.57 -4.16
CA ILE A 167 -7.89 11.40 -2.70
C ILE A 167 -9.30 11.50 -2.11
N GLU A 168 -10.12 12.43 -2.58
CA GLU A 168 -11.52 12.54 -2.18
C GLU A 168 -12.30 11.28 -2.52
N GLU A 169 -12.17 10.76 -3.74
CA GLU A 169 -12.82 9.53 -4.17
C GLU A 169 -12.44 8.33 -3.29
N LEU A 170 -11.15 8.17 -2.99
CA LEU A 170 -10.68 7.11 -2.10
C LEU A 170 -11.19 7.29 -0.67
N ASN A 171 -11.20 8.53 -0.16
CA ASN A 171 -11.69 8.85 1.17
C ASN A 171 -13.20 8.63 1.30
N ASP A 172 -13.98 8.94 0.26
CA ASP A 172 -15.44 8.74 0.28
C ASP A 172 -15.81 7.25 0.37
N LEU A 173 -15.00 6.38 -0.17
CA LEU A 173 -15.16 4.93 -0.01
C LEU A 173 -14.81 4.45 1.40
N ASP A 174 -13.84 5.05 2.08
CA ASP A 174 -13.38 4.59 3.41
C ASP A 174 -12.87 5.74 4.29
N LYS A 175 -13.76 6.59 4.76
CA LYS A 175 -13.43 7.77 5.59
C LYS A 175 -12.63 7.43 6.85
N GLY A 176 -12.97 6.34 7.52
CA GLY A 176 -12.40 5.94 8.81
C GLY A 176 -11.34 4.86 8.73
N SER A 177 -10.86 4.48 7.54
CA SER A 177 -9.97 3.32 7.37
C SER A 177 -10.54 2.00 7.92
N THR A 178 -11.86 1.81 7.84
CA THR A 178 -12.56 0.67 8.44
C THR A 178 -13.22 -0.24 7.40
N GLN A 179 -13.75 0.32 6.31
CA GLN A 179 -14.56 -0.40 5.32
C GLN A 179 -13.77 -1.51 4.61
N TYR A 180 -12.47 -1.30 4.36
CA TYR A 180 -11.64 -2.31 3.71
C TYR A 180 -11.13 -3.40 4.67
N ARG A 181 -11.32 -3.22 5.99
CA ARG A 181 -10.83 -4.14 7.03
C ARG A 181 -11.92 -4.95 7.69
N TYR A 182 -13.13 -4.42 7.76
CA TYR A 182 -14.23 -5.02 8.51
C TYR A 182 -15.46 -5.19 7.63
N PRO A 183 -16.18 -6.32 7.75
CA PRO A 183 -17.40 -6.56 6.98
C PRO A 183 -18.59 -5.71 7.44
N PHE A 184 -18.50 -5.11 8.64
CA PHE A 184 -19.54 -4.29 9.24
C PHE A 184 -18.94 -3.01 9.81
N ASN A 185 -19.76 -1.96 9.84
CA ASN A 185 -19.40 -0.70 10.47
C ASN A 185 -19.93 -0.67 11.92
N ASN A 186 -19.25 0.08 12.80
CA ASN A 186 -19.74 0.38 14.13
C ASN A 186 -20.27 1.81 14.16
N LYS A 187 -21.57 1.97 14.28
CA LYS A 187 -22.23 3.28 14.39
C LYS A 187 -23.07 3.31 15.66
N ASP A 188 -22.83 4.30 16.51
CA ASP A 188 -23.56 4.51 17.76
C ASP A 188 -23.61 3.24 18.64
N ASN A 189 -22.46 2.55 18.78
CA ASN A 189 -22.32 1.25 19.48
C ASN A 189 -23.19 0.11 18.92
N ARG A 190 -23.61 0.22 17.66
CA ARG A 190 -24.33 -0.85 16.95
C ARG A 190 -23.52 -1.28 15.73
N ILE A 191 -23.52 -2.59 15.49
CA ILE A 191 -22.96 -3.16 14.27
C ILE A 191 -23.99 -2.97 13.15
N VAL A 192 -23.61 -2.26 12.10
CA VAL A 192 -24.46 -1.97 10.95
C VAL A 192 -23.76 -2.35 9.66
N GLU A 193 -24.53 -2.74 8.64
CA GLU A 193 -23.99 -2.98 7.31
C GLU A 193 -23.52 -1.67 6.66
N TYR A 194 -22.55 -1.77 5.76
CA TYR A 194 -22.18 -0.63 4.93
C TYR A 194 -23.30 -0.33 3.94
N THR A 195 -23.64 0.94 3.82
CA THR A 195 -24.68 1.41 2.89
C THR A 195 -24.14 1.72 1.49
N THR A 196 -22.84 1.54 1.27
CA THR A 196 -22.20 1.76 -0.03
C THR A 196 -22.75 0.73 -1.04
N PRO A 197 -23.34 1.16 -2.16
CA PRO A 197 -23.84 0.24 -3.17
C PRO A 197 -22.68 -0.52 -3.82
N PRO A 198 -22.93 -1.69 -4.44
CA PRO A 198 -21.90 -2.41 -5.19
C PRO A 198 -21.30 -1.53 -6.30
N ILE A 199 -19.99 -1.48 -6.37
CA ILE A 199 -19.23 -0.72 -7.36
C ILE A 199 -18.46 -1.70 -8.24
N LEU A 200 -18.65 -1.63 -9.56
CA LEU A 200 -17.83 -2.36 -10.51
C LEU A 200 -16.55 -1.57 -10.79
N ILE A 201 -15.40 -2.10 -10.39
CA ILE A 201 -14.11 -1.44 -10.48
C ILE A 201 -13.33 -1.95 -11.70
N ASP A 202 -12.93 -1.04 -12.58
CA ASP A 202 -11.93 -1.34 -13.61
C ASP A 202 -10.55 -1.43 -12.97
N VAL A 203 -10.05 -2.66 -12.81
CA VAL A 203 -8.78 -2.96 -12.13
C VAL A 203 -7.57 -2.42 -12.92
N TYR A 204 -7.66 -2.29 -14.25
CA TYR A 204 -6.58 -1.72 -15.06
C TYR A 204 -6.45 -0.23 -14.80
N ILE A 205 -7.57 0.49 -14.83
CA ILE A 205 -7.61 1.93 -14.55
C ILE A 205 -7.21 2.17 -13.10
N LEU A 206 -7.74 1.39 -12.15
CA LEU A 206 -7.36 1.51 -10.75
C LEU A 206 -5.84 1.36 -10.54
N LYS A 207 -5.23 0.33 -11.12
CA LYS A 207 -3.77 0.13 -11.06
C LYS A 207 -2.99 1.31 -11.64
N GLU A 208 -3.44 1.82 -12.78
CA GLU A 208 -2.82 3.00 -13.41
C GLU A 208 -2.89 4.23 -12.50
N ARG A 209 -4.04 4.50 -11.88
CA ARG A 209 -4.22 5.63 -10.94
C ARG A 209 -3.38 5.45 -9.67
N MET A 210 -3.32 4.24 -9.12
CA MET A 210 -2.42 3.95 -7.99
C MET A 210 -0.96 4.23 -8.33
N MET A 211 -0.49 3.84 -9.52
CA MET A 211 0.88 4.11 -9.95
C MET A 211 1.14 5.60 -10.20
N GLN A 212 0.17 6.35 -10.71
CA GLN A 212 0.28 7.80 -10.89
C GLN A 212 0.39 8.52 -9.53
N LEU A 213 -0.45 8.13 -8.56
CA LEU A 213 -0.37 8.66 -7.20
C LEU A 213 0.95 8.25 -6.52
N TYR A 214 1.40 7.01 -6.69
CA TYR A 214 2.71 6.57 -6.20
C TYR A 214 3.82 7.49 -6.71
N HIS A 215 3.94 7.71 -8.00
CA HIS A 215 4.99 8.57 -8.55
C HIS A 215 4.89 10.01 -8.08
N TYR A 216 3.69 10.53 -7.92
CA TYR A 216 3.46 11.89 -7.41
C TYR A 216 3.93 12.02 -5.96
N PHE A 217 3.52 11.11 -5.08
CA PHE A 217 3.88 11.16 -3.67
C PHE A 217 5.34 10.83 -3.40
N GLU A 218 5.96 9.92 -4.17
CA GLU A 218 7.40 9.69 -4.11
C GLU A 218 8.19 10.94 -4.50
N GLY A 219 7.73 11.68 -5.49
CA GLY A 219 8.31 12.98 -5.85
C GLY A 219 8.24 13.99 -4.70
N ILE A 220 7.10 14.11 -4.03
CA ILE A 220 6.91 14.97 -2.86
C ILE A 220 7.81 14.52 -1.70
N ASN A 221 7.84 13.24 -1.41
CA ASN A 221 8.65 12.68 -0.33
C ASN A 221 10.14 12.94 -0.57
N HIS A 222 10.60 12.75 -1.79
CA HIS A 222 11.97 13.09 -2.16
C HIS A 222 12.26 14.59 -1.95
N LEU A 223 11.38 15.48 -2.39
CA LEU A 223 11.51 16.94 -2.20
C LEU A 223 11.53 17.31 -0.71
N SER A 224 10.70 16.67 0.11
CA SER A 224 10.63 16.95 1.55
C SER A 224 11.94 16.61 2.28
N ARG A 225 12.72 15.65 1.80
CA ARG A 225 14.00 15.21 2.38
C ARG A 225 15.20 16.05 1.94
N ILE A 226 15.07 16.93 0.95
CA ILE A 226 16.13 17.83 0.53
C ILE A 226 16.21 18.98 1.54
N LYS A 227 17.33 19.03 2.29
CA LYS A 227 17.62 20.19 3.17
C LYS A 227 17.84 21.41 2.32
N LYS A 228 17.11 22.48 2.61
CA LYS A 228 17.38 23.83 2.08
C LYS A 228 18.45 24.52 2.88
#